data_0578407ef4f421294a15e9266b663378
#
_entry.id   0578407ef4f421294a15e9266b663378
#
_cell.length_a   1.000
_cell.length_b   1.000
_cell.length_c   1.000
_cell.angle_alpha   90.00
_cell.angle_beta   90.00
_cell.angle_gamma   90.00
#
_symmetry.space_group_name_H-M   'P 1'
#
loop_
_entity.id
_entity.type
_entity.pdbx_description
1 polymer ?
#
loop_
_entity_poly.entity_id
_entity_poly.type
_entity_poly.pdbx_seq_one_letter_code
_entity_poly.pdbx_strand_id
1 'polypeptide(L)'
;MQARSMKIAVAGATGRVGHHVAEILKSRGYDVVPISRSTGVDVISGKGLPKALEGVECVVDATTGPSPDEAAATEVFTTATRNLQESGKRAGVKRIVVVSIIGIDRFTGGAYGGYYAAKLAHEKAMLSGPIPARILRAAQFHEFVDTLMNWGRKGDVSYLPKMRTQLVAAKAVGETLADMAVDARPIASAGAGKAPIPEIAGPKEENLADAARRLVARRGDSLRIEEVSNPDDPESALFESGALLPGPKAKLAGPTFDEWLESSFLAKRRSQTV
;
A
#
# COMPACT_ATOMS: atom_id res chain seq x y z
N MET A 1 -4.60 36.20 -12.51
CA MET A 1 -5.22 35.20 -11.61
C MET A 1 -4.28 33.98 -11.56
N GLN A 2 -3.67 33.72 -10.41
CA GLN A 2 -2.94 32.47 -10.22
C GLN A 2 -3.95 31.32 -10.36
N ALA A 3 -3.65 30.34 -11.23
CA ALA A 3 -4.45 29.14 -11.34
C ALA A 3 -4.50 28.48 -9.95
N ARG A 4 -5.72 28.22 -9.44
CA ARG A 4 -5.90 27.57 -8.13
C ARG A 4 -5.23 26.19 -8.18
N SER A 5 -4.26 25.94 -7.30
CA SER A 5 -3.62 24.64 -7.20
C SER A 5 -4.67 23.57 -6.87
N MET A 6 -4.62 22.44 -7.56
CA MET A 6 -5.50 21.29 -7.28
C MET A 6 -5.33 20.85 -5.82
N LYS A 7 -6.45 20.69 -5.10
CA LYS A 7 -6.45 20.24 -3.71
C LYS A 7 -6.66 18.73 -3.64
N ILE A 8 -5.73 18.03 -2.98
CA ILE A 8 -5.69 16.57 -2.92
C ILE A 8 -5.65 16.13 -1.45
N ALA A 9 -6.58 15.27 -1.05
CA ALA A 9 -6.54 14.66 0.27
C ALA A 9 -5.81 13.33 0.22
N VAL A 10 -5.02 13.03 1.26
CA VAL A 10 -4.30 11.76 1.41
C VAL A 10 -4.76 11.09 2.69
N ALA A 11 -5.59 10.05 2.58
CA ALA A 11 -5.99 9.21 3.69
C ALA A 11 -4.86 8.22 4.01
N GLY A 12 -4.57 8.06 5.31
CA GLY A 12 -3.38 7.34 5.75
C GLY A 12 -2.09 8.14 5.57
N ALA A 13 -2.14 9.48 5.60
CA ALA A 13 -1.03 10.39 5.32
C ALA A 13 0.20 10.23 6.23
N THR A 14 0.09 9.56 7.35
CA THR A 14 1.20 9.27 8.28
C THR A 14 1.71 7.84 8.16
N GLY A 15 1.10 7.05 7.26
CA GLY A 15 1.47 5.65 7.00
C GLY A 15 2.65 5.52 6.04
N ARG A 16 3.10 4.26 5.85
CA ARG A 16 4.27 3.89 5.05
C ARG A 16 4.25 4.42 3.60
N VAL A 17 3.11 4.43 2.95
CA VAL A 17 2.95 4.95 1.59
C VAL A 17 2.42 6.37 1.59
N GLY A 18 1.41 6.65 2.43
CA GLY A 18 0.69 7.93 2.41
C GLY A 18 1.56 9.15 2.72
N HIS A 19 2.59 9.01 3.58
CA HIS A 19 3.50 10.13 3.84
C HIS A 19 4.32 10.49 2.58
N HIS A 20 4.79 9.50 1.83
CA HIS A 20 5.48 9.76 0.56
C HIS A 20 4.57 10.44 -0.46
N VAL A 21 3.32 9.97 -0.59
CA VAL A 21 2.32 10.63 -1.47
C VAL A 21 2.17 12.10 -1.08
N ALA A 22 1.98 12.37 0.21
CA ALA A 22 1.77 13.74 0.70
C ALA A 22 3.00 14.64 0.45
N GLU A 23 4.21 14.15 0.72
CA GLU A 23 5.45 14.88 0.47
C GLU A 23 5.68 15.16 -1.02
N ILE A 24 5.48 14.15 -1.88
CA ILE A 24 5.65 14.27 -3.32
C ILE A 24 4.67 15.27 -3.91
N LEU A 25 3.38 15.19 -3.54
CA LEU A 25 2.38 16.15 -4.02
C LEU A 25 2.67 17.57 -3.56
N LYS A 26 3.09 17.77 -2.30
CA LYS A 26 3.52 19.07 -1.78
C LYS A 26 4.72 19.62 -2.54
N SER A 27 5.75 18.80 -2.80
CA SER A 27 6.94 19.22 -3.54
C SER A 27 6.64 19.64 -4.98
N ARG A 28 5.54 19.12 -5.54
CA ARG A 28 5.02 19.46 -6.88
C ARG A 28 4.09 20.68 -6.88
N GLY A 29 3.87 21.32 -5.72
CA GLY A 29 3.06 22.53 -5.58
C GLY A 29 1.54 22.29 -5.46
N TYR A 30 1.09 21.07 -5.17
CA TYR A 30 -0.32 20.78 -4.91
C TYR A 30 -0.72 21.13 -3.47
N ASP A 31 -1.99 21.53 -3.27
CA ASP A 31 -2.56 21.75 -1.95
C ASP A 31 -2.95 20.38 -1.35
N VAL A 32 -2.23 19.96 -0.30
CA VAL A 32 -2.37 18.61 0.27
C VAL A 32 -3.04 18.65 1.64
N VAL A 33 -4.16 17.94 1.76
CA VAL A 33 -4.87 17.71 3.02
C VAL A 33 -4.48 16.34 3.60
N PRO A 34 -3.67 16.30 4.66
CA PRO A 34 -3.36 15.05 5.31
C PRO A 34 -4.55 14.57 6.15
N ILE A 35 -4.99 13.33 5.91
CA ILE A 35 -6.06 12.68 6.67
C ILE A 35 -5.45 11.52 7.46
N SER A 36 -5.46 11.67 8.78
CA SER A 36 -5.03 10.66 9.75
C SER A 36 -5.59 11.00 11.14
N ARG A 37 -5.61 10.04 12.04
CA ARG A 37 -6.04 10.27 13.43
C ARG A 37 -5.20 11.34 14.13
N SER A 38 -3.89 11.41 13.82
CA SER A 38 -2.99 12.42 14.37
C SER A 38 -3.28 13.84 13.86
N THR A 39 -3.93 13.97 12.71
CA THR A 39 -4.40 15.27 12.17
C THR A 39 -5.84 15.60 12.58
N GLY A 40 -6.45 14.80 13.47
CA GLY A 40 -7.82 14.99 13.95
C GLY A 40 -8.92 14.50 12.99
N VAL A 41 -8.56 13.76 11.95
CA VAL A 41 -9.49 13.21 10.95
C VAL A 41 -9.45 11.70 10.98
N ASP A 42 -10.59 11.06 11.23
CA ASP A 42 -10.70 9.61 11.30
C ASP A 42 -11.66 9.09 10.23
N VAL A 43 -11.11 8.31 9.29
CA VAL A 43 -11.89 7.72 8.19
C VAL A 43 -12.89 6.66 8.66
N ILE A 44 -12.67 6.02 9.82
CA ILE A 44 -13.54 4.96 10.34
C ILE A 44 -14.77 5.57 11.01
N SER A 45 -14.60 6.52 11.93
CA SER A 45 -15.72 7.21 12.59
C SER A 45 -16.32 8.33 11.71
N GLY A 46 -15.66 8.75 10.65
CA GLY A 46 -16.05 9.88 9.82
C GLY A 46 -15.76 11.25 10.45
N LYS A 47 -15.20 11.28 11.67
CA LYS A 47 -14.89 12.53 12.38
C LYS A 47 -13.93 13.39 11.58
N GLY A 48 -14.30 14.64 11.35
CA GLY A 48 -13.48 15.64 10.65
C GLY A 48 -13.48 15.52 9.11
N LEU A 49 -13.96 14.40 8.53
CA LEU A 49 -13.98 14.19 7.09
C LEU A 49 -14.71 15.29 6.29
N PRO A 50 -15.92 15.72 6.65
CA PRO A 50 -16.63 16.74 5.87
C PRO A 50 -15.79 18.00 5.68
N LYS A 51 -15.19 18.51 6.76
CA LYS A 51 -14.34 19.70 6.71
C LYS A 51 -13.02 19.46 5.95
N ALA A 52 -12.40 18.30 6.17
CA ALA A 52 -11.13 17.96 5.49
C ALA A 52 -11.30 17.83 3.97
N LEU A 53 -12.48 17.43 3.50
CA LEU A 53 -12.76 17.24 2.08
C LEU A 53 -13.33 18.49 1.38
N GLU A 54 -13.51 19.60 2.06
CA GLU A 54 -13.96 20.86 1.43
C GLU A 54 -13.00 21.32 0.34
N GLY A 55 -13.50 21.40 -0.89
CA GLY A 55 -12.75 21.82 -2.07
C GLY A 55 -11.71 20.82 -2.56
N VAL A 56 -11.68 19.58 -2.01
CA VAL A 56 -10.82 18.50 -2.48
C VAL A 56 -11.33 17.96 -3.82
N GLU A 57 -10.43 17.80 -4.78
CA GLU A 57 -10.74 17.27 -6.11
C GLU A 57 -10.40 15.77 -6.24
N CYS A 58 -9.38 15.30 -5.53
CA CYS A 58 -8.96 13.91 -5.53
C CYS A 58 -8.64 13.44 -4.11
N VAL A 59 -9.01 12.21 -3.77
CA VAL A 59 -8.54 11.51 -2.56
C VAL A 59 -7.58 10.42 -2.97
N VAL A 60 -6.42 10.34 -2.32
CA VAL A 60 -5.55 9.16 -2.37
C VAL A 60 -5.78 8.36 -1.10
N ASP A 61 -6.26 7.13 -1.23
CA ASP A 61 -6.48 6.23 -0.11
C ASP A 61 -5.31 5.24 0.03
N ALA A 62 -4.46 5.51 1.01
CA ALA A 62 -3.36 4.68 1.46
C ALA A 62 -3.60 4.16 2.89
N THR A 63 -4.85 3.99 3.29
CA THR A 63 -5.21 3.45 4.61
C THR A 63 -4.83 1.98 4.74
N THR A 64 -4.49 1.56 5.96
CA THR A 64 -4.21 0.17 6.30
C THR A 64 -5.05 -0.24 7.50
N GLY A 65 -5.46 -1.51 7.55
CA GLY A 65 -6.17 -2.07 8.69
C GLY A 65 -5.21 -2.35 9.87
N PRO A 66 -5.67 -2.23 11.12
CA PRO A 66 -4.87 -2.50 12.30
C PRO A 66 -4.73 -3.99 12.61
N SER A 67 -5.56 -4.86 12.02
CA SER A 67 -5.65 -6.28 12.32
C SER A 67 -5.41 -7.15 11.10
N PRO A 68 -4.73 -8.31 11.24
CA PRO A 68 -4.69 -9.35 10.22
C PRO A 68 -5.99 -10.17 10.16
N ASP A 69 -6.87 -10.08 11.17
CA ASP A 69 -8.17 -10.77 11.21
C ASP A 69 -9.08 -10.30 10.08
N GLU A 70 -9.66 -11.24 9.34
CA GLU A 70 -10.46 -10.95 8.16
C GLU A 70 -11.69 -10.11 8.45
N ALA A 71 -12.46 -10.47 9.47
CA ALA A 71 -13.71 -9.78 9.79
C ALA A 71 -13.45 -8.35 10.25
N ALA A 72 -12.49 -8.18 11.18
CA ALA A 72 -12.11 -6.87 11.69
C ALA A 72 -11.48 -6.00 10.60
N ALA A 73 -10.60 -6.56 9.76
CA ALA A 73 -10.00 -5.83 8.65
C ALA A 73 -11.03 -5.43 7.59
N THR A 74 -11.96 -6.34 7.25
CA THR A 74 -13.04 -6.07 6.30
C THR A 74 -13.94 -4.95 6.78
N GLU A 75 -14.34 -4.97 8.06
CA GLU A 75 -15.15 -3.91 8.65
C GLU A 75 -14.44 -2.54 8.58
N VAL A 76 -13.17 -2.51 8.95
CA VAL A 76 -12.36 -1.29 8.90
C VAL A 76 -12.29 -0.74 7.48
N PHE A 77 -11.91 -1.56 6.49
CA PHE A 77 -11.76 -1.11 5.11
C PHE A 77 -13.08 -0.69 4.47
N THR A 78 -14.14 -1.46 4.67
CA THR A 78 -15.45 -1.14 4.07
C THR A 78 -16.09 0.08 4.71
N THR A 79 -15.93 0.26 6.03
CA THR A 79 -16.41 1.45 6.74
C THR A 79 -15.65 2.70 6.33
N ALA A 80 -14.32 2.64 6.28
CA ALA A 80 -13.49 3.75 5.80
C ALA A 80 -13.85 4.12 4.35
N THR A 81 -14.02 3.13 3.48
CA THR A 81 -14.43 3.33 2.08
C THR A 81 -15.78 4.03 2.00
N ARG A 82 -16.80 3.54 2.71
CA ARG A 82 -18.13 4.15 2.73
C ARG A 82 -18.05 5.61 3.16
N ASN A 83 -17.36 5.90 4.26
CA ASN A 83 -17.23 7.26 4.78
C ASN A 83 -16.50 8.20 3.80
N LEU A 84 -15.42 7.73 3.16
CA LEU A 84 -14.69 8.48 2.13
C LEU A 84 -15.56 8.74 0.90
N GLN A 85 -16.28 7.74 0.41
CA GLN A 85 -17.18 7.85 -0.74
C GLN A 85 -18.35 8.80 -0.47
N GLU A 86 -19.03 8.65 0.66
CA GLU A 86 -20.18 9.49 1.01
C GLU A 86 -19.80 10.94 1.30
N SER A 87 -18.78 11.16 2.14
CA SER A 87 -18.30 12.50 2.48
C SER A 87 -17.67 13.18 1.26
N GLY A 88 -16.91 12.43 0.46
CA GLY A 88 -16.30 12.94 -0.76
C GLY A 88 -17.35 13.34 -1.81
N LYS A 89 -18.40 12.54 -2.00
CA LYS A 89 -19.51 12.88 -2.90
C LYS A 89 -20.18 14.18 -2.49
N ARG A 90 -20.48 14.34 -1.20
CA ARG A 90 -21.07 15.59 -0.65
C ARG A 90 -20.14 16.80 -0.86
N ALA A 91 -18.82 16.61 -0.73
CA ALA A 91 -17.82 17.66 -0.92
C ALA A 91 -17.48 17.93 -2.40
N GLY A 92 -17.98 17.13 -3.35
CA GLY A 92 -17.73 17.29 -4.78
C GLY A 92 -16.39 16.73 -5.25
N VAL A 93 -15.80 15.77 -4.50
CA VAL A 93 -14.60 15.03 -4.93
C VAL A 93 -14.84 14.36 -6.28
N LYS A 94 -13.89 14.48 -7.20
CA LYS A 94 -14.03 14.02 -8.59
C LYS A 94 -13.56 12.57 -8.79
N ARG A 95 -12.58 12.12 -7.99
CA ARG A 95 -11.96 10.78 -8.11
C ARG A 95 -11.29 10.33 -6.82
N ILE A 96 -11.12 9.01 -6.71
CA ILE A 96 -10.32 8.40 -5.65
C ILE A 96 -9.27 7.51 -6.30
N VAL A 97 -8.05 7.49 -5.74
CA VAL A 97 -6.96 6.59 -6.10
C VAL A 97 -6.65 5.74 -4.88
N VAL A 98 -6.56 4.42 -5.05
CA VAL A 98 -6.42 3.47 -3.93
C VAL A 98 -5.21 2.59 -4.14
N VAL A 99 -4.39 2.39 -3.12
CA VAL A 99 -3.35 1.36 -3.13
C VAL A 99 -3.90 0.02 -2.65
N SER A 100 -3.61 -1.02 -3.42
CA SER A 100 -3.95 -2.41 -3.11
C SER A 100 -2.73 -3.32 -3.29
N ILE A 101 -2.93 -4.62 -3.38
CA ILE A 101 -1.85 -5.62 -3.37
C ILE A 101 -1.97 -6.50 -4.62
N ILE A 102 -0.84 -6.84 -5.24
CA ILE A 102 -0.77 -7.78 -6.36
C ILE A 102 -1.21 -9.17 -5.88
N GLY A 103 -2.03 -9.85 -6.68
CA GLY A 103 -2.38 -11.26 -6.51
C GLY A 103 -3.39 -11.57 -5.40
N ILE A 104 -3.96 -10.57 -4.70
CA ILE A 104 -4.92 -10.79 -3.59
C ILE A 104 -6.16 -11.60 -4.00
N ASP A 105 -6.54 -11.56 -5.25
CA ASP A 105 -7.66 -12.30 -5.83
C ASP A 105 -7.40 -13.81 -6.00
N ARG A 106 -6.20 -14.27 -5.72
CA ARG A 106 -5.77 -15.67 -5.76
C ARG A 106 -5.85 -16.37 -4.39
N PHE A 107 -5.94 -15.57 -3.31
CA PHE A 107 -5.96 -16.07 -1.93
C PHE A 107 -7.40 -16.17 -1.42
N THR A 108 -7.79 -17.35 -0.94
CA THR A 108 -9.16 -17.67 -0.53
C THR A 108 -9.30 -18.11 0.93
N GLY A 109 -8.24 -18.05 1.72
CA GLY A 109 -8.20 -18.47 3.12
C GLY A 109 -6.76 -18.57 3.60
N GLY A 110 -6.54 -18.99 4.85
CA GLY A 110 -5.23 -19.13 5.48
C GLY A 110 -4.84 -17.96 6.38
N ALA A 111 -3.61 -17.98 6.89
CA ALA A 111 -3.13 -17.01 7.88
C ALA A 111 -3.04 -15.57 7.34
N TYR A 112 -2.75 -15.42 6.05
CA TYR A 112 -2.66 -14.12 5.36
C TYR A 112 -3.87 -13.84 4.49
N GLY A 113 -4.62 -14.86 4.06
CA GLY A 113 -5.77 -14.78 3.18
C GLY A 113 -6.89 -13.92 3.74
N GLY A 114 -7.07 -13.90 5.05
CA GLY A 114 -8.03 -13.03 5.71
C GLY A 114 -7.78 -11.55 5.43
N TYR A 115 -6.53 -11.08 5.54
CA TYR A 115 -6.18 -9.71 5.19
C TYR A 115 -6.32 -9.43 3.69
N TYR A 116 -5.96 -10.40 2.84
CA TYR A 116 -6.12 -10.27 1.38
C TYR A 116 -7.59 -10.24 0.96
N ALA A 117 -8.44 -11.06 1.60
CA ALA A 117 -9.89 -11.01 1.40
C ALA A 117 -10.47 -9.64 1.79
N ALA A 118 -10.06 -9.08 2.92
CA ALA A 118 -10.45 -7.76 3.37
C ALA A 118 -10.00 -6.66 2.38
N LYS A 119 -8.77 -6.75 1.84
CA LYS A 119 -8.29 -5.82 0.80
C LYS A 119 -9.05 -5.98 -0.51
N LEU A 120 -9.45 -7.19 -0.89
CA LEU A 120 -10.29 -7.41 -2.06
C LEU A 120 -11.71 -6.84 -1.87
N ALA A 121 -12.27 -6.97 -0.66
CA ALA A 121 -13.53 -6.32 -0.31
C ALA A 121 -13.41 -4.79 -0.37
N HIS A 122 -12.29 -4.23 0.07
CA HIS A 122 -11.95 -2.81 -0.07
C HIS A 122 -11.96 -2.36 -1.55
N GLU A 123 -11.27 -3.09 -2.45
CA GLU A 123 -11.29 -2.79 -3.89
C GLU A 123 -12.72 -2.78 -4.44
N LYS A 124 -13.50 -3.83 -4.14
CA LYS A 124 -14.89 -3.96 -4.60
C LYS A 124 -15.77 -2.82 -4.10
N ALA A 125 -15.69 -2.49 -2.82
CA ALA A 125 -16.44 -1.39 -2.22
C ALA A 125 -16.07 -0.05 -2.84
N MET A 126 -14.77 0.20 -3.08
CA MET A 126 -14.28 1.44 -3.67
C MET A 126 -14.74 1.59 -5.11
N LEU A 127 -14.69 0.53 -5.91
CA LEU A 127 -15.10 0.54 -7.33
C LEU A 127 -16.63 0.64 -7.51
N SER A 128 -17.42 0.21 -6.53
CA SER A 128 -18.88 0.30 -6.56
C SER A 128 -19.43 1.61 -5.99
N GLY A 129 -18.57 2.46 -5.44
CA GLY A 129 -18.96 3.73 -4.85
C GLY A 129 -19.37 4.80 -5.87
N PRO A 130 -20.01 5.89 -5.41
CA PRO A 130 -20.49 6.96 -6.27
C PRO A 130 -19.42 7.87 -6.86
N ILE A 131 -18.18 7.83 -6.34
CA ILE A 131 -17.05 8.57 -6.89
C ILE A 131 -16.21 7.58 -7.70
N PRO A 132 -15.84 7.89 -8.96
CA PRO A 132 -14.98 7.01 -9.77
C PRO A 132 -13.64 6.76 -9.08
N ALA A 133 -13.21 5.48 -9.04
CA ALA A 133 -11.98 5.08 -8.38
C ALA A 133 -11.01 4.38 -9.33
N ARG A 134 -9.71 4.59 -9.10
CA ARG A 134 -8.60 3.85 -9.72
C ARG A 134 -7.85 3.08 -8.65
N ILE A 135 -7.61 1.80 -8.91
CA ILE A 135 -6.80 0.94 -8.03
C ILE A 135 -5.39 0.86 -8.61
N LEU A 136 -4.37 0.88 -7.74
CA LEU A 136 -3.00 0.48 -8.04
C LEU A 136 -2.67 -0.71 -7.15
N ARG A 137 -2.43 -1.88 -7.73
CA ARG A 137 -1.93 -3.04 -7.00
C ARG A 137 -0.41 -2.97 -6.90
N ALA A 138 0.13 -2.93 -5.70
CA ALA A 138 1.56 -2.90 -5.42
C ALA A 138 2.05 -4.28 -4.96
N ALA A 139 3.30 -4.60 -5.30
CA ALA A 139 4.03 -5.71 -4.69
C ALA A 139 4.34 -5.40 -3.21
N GLN A 140 4.87 -6.38 -2.48
CA GLN A 140 5.29 -6.20 -1.09
C GLN A 140 6.39 -5.14 -0.99
N PHE A 141 6.34 -4.33 0.08
CA PHE A 141 7.29 -3.24 0.24
C PHE A 141 8.63 -3.72 0.82
N HIS A 142 9.73 -3.10 0.40
CA HIS A 142 11.04 -3.27 1.03
C HIS A 142 10.94 -3.06 2.55
N GLU A 143 10.23 -2.01 2.96
CA GLU A 143 10.03 -1.62 4.35
C GLU A 143 9.18 -2.62 5.14
N PHE A 144 8.51 -3.55 4.47
CA PHE A 144 7.64 -4.54 5.11
C PHE A 144 8.39 -5.82 5.50
N VAL A 145 9.57 -6.06 4.94
CA VAL A 145 10.41 -7.24 5.26
C VAL A 145 10.68 -7.32 6.76
N ASP A 146 11.01 -6.21 7.40
CA ASP A 146 11.24 -6.13 8.85
C ASP A 146 9.99 -6.51 9.66
N THR A 147 8.83 -6.07 9.22
CA THR A 147 7.54 -6.40 9.85
C THR A 147 7.25 -7.90 9.77
N LEU A 148 7.48 -8.50 8.61
CA LEU A 148 7.30 -9.95 8.41
C LEU A 148 8.27 -10.76 9.28
N MET A 149 9.54 -10.32 9.37
CA MET A 149 10.53 -10.92 10.26
C MET A 149 10.07 -10.90 11.71
N ASN A 150 9.53 -9.76 12.18
CA ASN A 150 9.05 -9.61 13.54
C ASN A 150 7.83 -10.50 13.84
N TRP A 151 6.92 -10.67 12.88
CA TRP A 151 5.76 -11.55 13.02
C TRP A 151 6.16 -13.04 13.12
N GLY A 152 7.15 -13.45 12.32
CA GLY A 152 7.67 -14.82 12.34
C GLY A 152 8.63 -15.12 13.49
N ARG A 153 8.94 -14.14 14.36
CA ARG A 153 10.01 -14.26 15.35
C ARG A 153 9.61 -15.11 16.56
N LYS A 154 10.45 -16.12 16.86
CA LYS A 154 10.41 -16.93 18.07
C LYS A 154 11.83 -16.99 18.66
N GLY A 155 12.08 -16.22 19.71
CA GLY A 155 13.40 -16.08 20.31
C GLY A 155 14.43 -15.44 19.38
N ASP A 156 15.47 -16.19 19.05
CA ASP A 156 16.58 -15.79 18.16
C ASP A 156 16.39 -16.24 16.70
N VAL A 157 15.22 -16.79 16.37
CA VAL A 157 14.87 -17.25 15.02
C VAL A 157 13.62 -16.53 14.51
N SER A 158 13.65 -16.15 13.24
CA SER A 158 12.46 -15.70 12.50
C SER A 158 12.10 -16.71 11.42
N TYR A 159 10.89 -17.23 11.48
CA TYR A 159 10.34 -18.17 10.50
C TYR A 159 9.56 -17.40 9.44
N LEU A 160 10.00 -17.46 8.20
CA LEU A 160 9.38 -16.77 7.08
C LEU A 160 8.85 -17.79 6.06
N PRO A 161 7.68 -17.55 5.46
CA PRO A 161 7.19 -18.42 4.40
C PRO A 161 8.14 -18.41 3.21
N LYS A 162 8.31 -19.55 2.56
CA LYS A 162 8.98 -19.65 1.27
C LYS A 162 8.16 -18.90 0.23
N MET A 163 8.58 -17.68 -0.07
CA MET A 163 7.79 -16.75 -0.87
C MET A 163 8.65 -16.13 -1.98
N ARG A 164 8.18 -16.30 -3.21
CA ARG A 164 8.64 -15.52 -4.36
C ARG A 164 7.92 -14.18 -4.35
N THR A 165 8.67 -13.10 -4.40
CA THR A 165 8.17 -11.74 -4.35
C THR A 165 8.97 -10.84 -5.28
N GLN A 166 8.46 -9.64 -5.59
CA GLN A 166 9.19 -8.63 -6.35
C GLN A 166 9.09 -7.29 -5.62
N LEU A 167 9.84 -7.20 -4.52
CA LEU A 167 9.78 -6.12 -3.54
C LEU A 167 9.93 -4.73 -4.19
N VAL A 168 9.13 -3.77 -3.74
CA VAL A 168 9.13 -2.38 -4.23
C VAL A 168 9.28 -1.38 -3.09
N ALA A 169 10.01 -0.28 -3.31
CA ALA A 169 10.10 0.80 -2.33
C ALA A 169 8.75 1.51 -2.17
N ALA A 170 8.29 1.74 -0.93
CA ALA A 170 7.06 2.47 -0.66
C ALA A 170 7.04 3.87 -1.30
N LYS A 171 8.20 4.51 -1.42
CA LYS A 171 8.37 5.79 -2.12
C LYS A 171 8.00 5.69 -3.60
N ALA A 172 8.43 4.65 -4.31
CA ALA A 172 8.11 4.45 -5.74
C ALA A 172 6.61 4.23 -5.96
N VAL A 173 5.96 3.53 -5.02
CA VAL A 173 4.49 3.39 -5.01
C VAL A 173 3.84 4.75 -4.76
N GLY A 174 4.35 5.54 -3.81
CA GLY A 174 3.89 6.89 -3.52
C GLY A 174 3.98 7.82 -4.74
N GLU A 175 5.08 7.77 -5.49
CA GLU A 175 5.26 8.51 -6.75
C GLU A 175 4.20 8.13 -7.79
N THR A 176 3.94 6.84 -7.96
CA THR A 176 2.93 6.36 -8.93
C THR A 176 1.51 6.74 -8.51
N LEU A 177 1.18 6.67 -7.21
CA LEU A 177 -0.11 7.12 -6.71
C LEU A 177 -0.30 8.64 -6.89
N ALA A 178 0.77 9.43 -6.66
CA ALA A 178 0.75 10.87 -6.90
C ALA A 178 0.52 11.20 -8.38
N ASP A 179 1.18 10.48 -9.31
CA ASP A 179 0.95 10.60 -10.75
C ASP A 179 -0.51 10.27 -11.12
N MET A 180 -1.07 9.19 -10.56
CA MET A 180 -2.47 8.79 -10.79
C MET A 180 -3.47 9.80 -10.22
N ALA A 181 -3.14 10.45 -9.09
CA ALA A 181 -4.00 11.45 -8.45
C ALA A 181 -4.17 12.70 -9.31
N VAL A 182 -3.12 13.11 -10.02
CA VAL A 182 -3.12 14.32 -10.88
C VAL A 182 -3.49 14.02 -12.33
N ASP A 183 -3.58 12.76 -12.73
CA ASP A 183 -3.95 12.35 -14.07
C ASP A 183 -5.41 12.71 -14.38
N ALA A 184 -5.59 13.68 -15.28
CA ALA A 184 -6.91 14.20 -15.66
C ALA A 184 -7.71 13.29 -16.58
N ARG A 185 -7.14 12.18 -17.08
CA ARG A 185 -7.85 11.27 -17.98
C ARG A 185 -9.12 10.72 -17.32
N PRO A 186 -10.22 10.59 -18.04
CA PRO A 186 -11.44 10.00 -17.48
C PRO A 186 -11.20 8.59 -16.93
N ILE A 187 -11.83 8.29 -15.80
CA ILE A 187 -11.87 6.91 -15.29
C ILE A 187 -13.00 6.21 -16.06
N ALA A 188 -12.66 5.15 -16.78
CA ALA A 188 -13.67 4.35 -17.47
C ALA A 188 -14.70 3.85 -16.45
N SER A 189 -15.97 4.10 -16.68
CA SER A 189 -17.05 3.62 -15.83
C SER A 189 -17.02 2.09 -15.75
N ALA A 190 -17.30 1.55 -14.56
CA ALA A 190 -17.43 0.11 -14.34
C ALA A 190 -18.51 -0.44 -15.29
N GLY A 191 -18.11 -1.14 -16.34
CA GLY A 191 -19.04 -1.68 -17.35
C GLY A 191 -18.48 -1.83 -18.76
N ALA A 192 -17.60 -0.93 -19.19
CA ALA A 192 -16.92 -1.07 -20.49
C ALA A 192 -15.65 -1.90 -20.29
N GLY A 193 -15.64 -3.15 -20.75
CA GLY A 193 -14.56 -4.13 -20.72
C GLY A 193 -13.48 -3.83 -19.67
N LYS A 194 -13.50 -4.53 -18.54
CA LYS A 194 -12.62 -4.23 -17.40
C LYS A 194 -11.17 -4.14 -17.85
N ALA A 195 -10.65 -2.93 -18.00
CA ALA A 195 -9.21 -2.76 -18.16
C ALA A 195 -8.50 -3.42 -16.96
N PRO A 196 -7.40 -4.13 -17.17
CA PRO A 196 -6.67 -4.76 -16.07
C PRO A 196 -6.25 -3.68 -15.06
N ILE A 197 -6.36 -4.01 -13.77
CA ILE A 197 -5.91 -3.12 -12.70
C ILE A 197 -4.40 -2.92 -12.86
N PRO A 198 -3.90 -1.68 -12.91
CA PRO A 198 -2.47 -1.42 -13.03
C PRO A 198 -1.71 -1.94 -11.80
N GLU A 199 -0.52 -2.46 -12.06
CA GLU A 199 0.38 -3.04 -11.07
C GLU A 199 1.70 -2.29 -11.02
N ILE A 200 2.33 -2.26 -9.83
CA ILE A 200 3.69 -1.76 -9.62
C ILE A 200 4.51 -2.72 -8.77
N ALA A 201 5.71 -3.00 -9.22
CA ALA A 201 6.68 -3.84 -8.51
C ALA A 201 8.09 -3.23 -8.62
N GLY A 202 9.02 -3.76 -7.83
CA GLY A 202 10.42 -3.43 -7.95
C GLY A 202 11.07 -4.04 -9.19
N PRO A 203 12.33 -3.72 -9.47
CA PRO A 203 13.00 -4.13 -10.70
C PRO A 203 13.37 -5.61 -10.77
N LYS A 204 13.40 -6.31 -9.63
CA LYS A 204 13.95 -7.66 -9.54
C LYS A 204 13.08 -8.58 -8.69
N GLU A 205 12.86 -9.81 -9.17
CA GLU A 205 12.28 -10.90 -8.35
C GLU A 205 13.25 -11.28 -7.22
N GLU A 206 12.70 -11.52 -6.04
CA GLU A 206 13.42 -11.84 -4.81
C GLU A 206 12.77 -13.07 -4.12
N ASN A 207 13.56 -13.76 -3.28
CA ASN A 207 13.03 -14.63 -2.25
C ASN A 207 12.93 -13.84 -0.93
N LEU A 208 11.80 -13.94 -0.22
CA LEU A 208 11.56 -13.17 1.00
C LEU A 208 12.59 -13.47 2.10
N ALA A 209 12.92 -14.75 2.32
CA ALA A 209 13.88 -15.15 3.35
C ALA A 209 15.30 -14.66 3.02
N ASP A 210 15.69 -14.65 1.73
CA ASP A 210 16.99 -14.10 1.30
C ASP A 210 17.04 -12.58 1.48
N ALA A 211 15.97 -11.86 1.18
CA ALA A 211 15.88 -10.44 1.47
C ALA A 211 16.00 -10.16 2.98
N ALA A 212 15.35 -10.96 3.82
CA ALA A 212 15.45 -10.86 5.27
C ALA A 212 16.87 -11.14 5.78
N ARG A 213 17.56 -12.15 5.26
CA ARG A 213 18.96 -12.44 5.60
C ARG A 213 19.88 -11.29 5.28
N ARG A 214 19.70 -10.65 4.13
CA ARG A 214 20.46 -9.44 3.74
C ARG A 214 20.18 -8.26 4.68
N LEU A 215 18.92 -8.08 5.11
CA LEU A 215 18.58 -7.04 6.08
C LEU A 215 19.22 -7.27 7.44
N VAL A 216 19.18 -8.51 7.96
CA VAL A 216 19.82 -8.92 9.22
C VAL A 216 21.33 -8.70 9.14
N ALA A 217 21.99 -9.18 8.09
CA ALA A 217 23.42 -9.01 7.88
C ALA A 217 23.80 -7.52 7.82
N ARG A 218 23.02 -6.69 7.13
CA ARG A 218 23.27 -5.25 7.02
C ARG A 218 23.12 -4.50 8.34
N ARG A 219 22.26 -4.98 9.25
CA ARG A 219 22.07 -4.43 10.59
C ARG A 219 23.15 -4.90 11.59
N GLY A 220 23.83 -5.99 11.30
CA GLY A 220 24.71 -6.68 12.24
C GLY A 220 23.94 -7.40 13.34
N ASP A 221 22.68 -7.76 13.09
CA ASP A 221 21.83 -8.50 14.01
C ASP A 221 22.24 -9.98 14.06
N SER A 222 22.00 -10.65 15.20
CA SER A 222 22.24 -12.10 15.37
C SER A 222 21.02 -12.96 15.07
N LEU A 223 19.91 -12.38 14.59
CA LEU A 223 18.67 -13.08 14.29
C LEU A 223 18.87 -14.07 13.13
N ARG A 224 18.53 -15.34 13.36
CA ARG A 224 18.54 -16.36 12.30
C ARG A 224 17.25 -16.32 11.49
N ILE A 225 17.36 -16.48 10.18
CA ILE A 225 16.21 -16.53 9.28
C ILE A 225 16.05 -17.96 8.75
N GLU A 226 14.93 -18.57 9.11
CA GLU A 226 14.52 -19.89 8.67
C GLU A 226 13.38 -19.74 7.65
N GLU A 227 13.59 -20.28 6.46
CA GLU A 227 12.55 -20.38 5.44
C GLU A 227 11.69 -21.62 5.73
N VAL A 228 10.37 -21.45 5.76
CA VAL A 228 9.45 -22.53 6.06
C VAL A 228 8.44 -22.70 4.94
N SER A 229 8.14 -23.97 4.64
CA SER A 229 7.05 -24.39 3.77
C SER A 229 6.13 -25.28 4.60
N ASN A 230 4.84 -25.01 4.57
CA ASN A 230 3.84 -25.82 5.24
C ASN A 230 2.93 -26.45 4.17
N PRO A 231 3.09 -27.75 3.86
CA PRO A 231 2.29 -28.42 2.83
C PRO A 231 0.79 -28.51 3.20
N ASP A 232 0.45 -28.39 4.48
CA ASP A 232 -0.94 -28.39 4.95
C ASP A 232 -1.60 -27.00 4.86
N ASP A 233 -0.82 -25.95 4.58
CA ASP A 233 -1.32 -24.60 4.38
C ASP A 233 -1.45 -24.31 2.88
N PRO A 234 -2.68 -24.11 2.35
CA PRO A 234 -2.90 -23.83 0.93
C PRO A 234 -2.21 -22.54 0.46
N GLU A 235 -1.91 -21.59 1.37
CA GLU A 235 -1.20 -20.36 1.04
C GLU A 235 0.28 -20.61 0.73
N SER A 236 0.91 -21.61 1.35
CA SER A 236 2.32 -21.95 1.09
C SER A 236 2.55 -22.23 -0.39
N ALA A 237 1.70 -23.06 -1.02
CA ALA A 237 1.80 -23.34 -2.45
C ALA A 237 1.63 -22.07 -3.32
N LEU A 238 0.75 -21.15 -2.92
CA LEU A 238 0.54 -19.88 -3.63
C LEU A 238 1.78 -18.98 -3.52
N PHE A 239 2.38 -18.86 -2.34
CA PHE A 239 3.60 -18.07 -2.15
C PHE A 239 4.77 -18.64 -2.95
N GLU A 240 4.95 -19.97 -2.93
CA GLU A 240 6.03 -20.66 -3.64
C GLU A 240 5.86 -20.60 -5.16
N SER A 241 4.63 -20.68 -5.66
CA SER A 241 4.34 -20.56 -7.10
C SER A 241 4.47 -19.13 -7.64
N GLY A 242 4.62 -18.14 -6.76
CA GLY A 242 4.73 -16.74 -7.15
C GLY A 242 3.38 -16.06 -7.40
N ALA A 243 2.34 -16.44 -6.65
CA ALA A 243 1.02 -15.81 -6.76
C ALA A 243 1.03 -14.30 -6.49
N LEU A 244 2.05 -13.78 -5.79
CA LEU A 244 2.25 -12.36 -5.51
C LEU A 244 3.22 -11.67 -6.48
N LEU A 245 3.70 -12.36 -7.52
CA LEU A 245 4.52 -11.75 -8.56
C LEU A 245 3.67 -10.89 -9.51
N PRO A 246 4.23 -9.80 -10.03
CA PRO A 246 3.53 -8.90 -10.96
C PRO A 246 3.26 -9.59 -12.30
N GLY A 247 2.20 -9.14 -12.96
CA GLY A 247 1.93 -9.52 -14.34
C GLY A 247 2.92 -8.83 -15.32
N PRO A 248 2.94 -9.28 -16.59
CA PRO A 248 3.94 -8.85 -17.58
C PRO A 248 3.79 -7.36 -17.99
N LYS A 249 2.70 -6.70 -17.61
CA LYS A 249 2.45 -5.28 -17.89
C LYS A 249 2.65 -4.38 -16.66
N ALA A 250 3.14 -4.93 -15.56
CA ALA A 250 3.39 -4.15 -14.35
C ALA A 250 4.46 -3.08 -14.59
N LYS A 251 4.28 -1.93 -13.98
CA LYS A 251 5.32 -0.90 -13.91
C LYS A 251 6.42 -1.37 -12.97
N LEU A 252 7.64 -1.53 -13.49
CA LEU A 252 8.80 -1.78 -12.65
C LEU A 252 9.43 -0.44 -12.27
N ALA A 253 9.61 -0.18 -10.96
CA ALA A 253 10.06 1.12 -10.49
C ALA A 253 10.78 1.06 -9.13
N GLY A 254 11.56 2.11 -8.86
CA GLY A 254 12.33 2.24 -7.63
C GLY A 254 13.64 1.48 -7.66
N PRO A 255 14.39 1.53 -6.55
CA PRO A 255 15.64 0.80 -6.38
C PRO A 255 15.39 -0.70 -6.21
N THR A 256 16.39 -1.51 -6.47
CA THR A 256 16.47 -2.89 -5.98
C THR A 256 16.47 -2.92 -4.45
N PHE A 257 16.22 -4.07 -3.85
CA PHE A 257 16.26 -4.20 -2.38
C PHE A 257 17.65 -3.87 -1.81
N ASP A 258 18.72 -4.26 -2.50
CA ASP A 258 20.10 -3.96 -2.07
C ASP A 258 20.42 -2.46 -2.13
N GLU A 259 20.07 -1.79 -3.21
CA GLU A 259 20.24 -0.33 -3.35
C GLU A 259 19.42 0.43 -2.29
N TRP A 260 18.21 -0.05 -2.00
CA TRP A 260 17.37 0.51 -0.94
C TRP A 260 18.00 0.32 0.44
N LEU A 261 18.53 -0.87 0.74
CA LEU A 261 19.26 -1.13 1.98
C LEU A 261 20.42 -0.15 2.15
N GLU A 262 21.27 0.01 1.14
CA GLU A 262 22.40 0.93 1.20
C GLU A 262 21.95 2.37 1.46
N SER A 263 20.98 2.87 0.73
CA SER A 263 20.49 4.25 0.87
C SER A 263 19.86 4.50 2.24
N SER A 264 19.10 3.53 2.76
CA SER A 264 18.41 3.64 4.05
C SER A 264 19.38 3.66 5.23
N PHE A 265 20.46 2.89 5.16
CA PHE A 265 21.51 2.89 6.19
C PHE A 265 22.37 4.16 6.15
N LEU A 266 22.70 4.68 4.97
CA LEU A 266 23.40 5.94 4.84
C LEU A 266 22.61 7.12 5.40
N ALA A 267 21.28 7.15 5.19
CA ALA A 267 20.41 8.18 5.73
C ALA A 267 20.37 8.14 7.28
N LYS A 268 20.28 6.95 7.88
CA LYS A 268 20.30 6.79 9.35
C LYS A 268 21.64 7.24 9.99
N ARG A 269 22.76 6.91 9.35
CA ARG A 269 24.09 7.36 9.84
C ARG A 269 24.20 8.88 9.87
N ARG A 270 23.72 9.58 8.83
CA ARG A 270 23.75 11.05 8.76
C ARG A 270 22.88 11.70 9.84
N SER A 271 21.73 11.11 10.17
CA SER A 271 20.85 11.63 11.24
C SER A 271 21.36 11.40 12.67
N GLN A 272 22.33 10.51 12.86
CA GLN A 272 22.96 10.24 14.17
C GLN A 272 24.27 11.05 14.38
N THR A 273 24.74 11.77 13.37
CA THR A 273 26.00 12.55 13.39
C THR A 273 25.74 14.06 13.49
N VAL A 274 24.46 14.47 13.58
CA VAL A 274 23.99 15.84 13.84
C VAL A 274 23.34 15.90 15.21
#